data_a56e1434f272c21b1263bf22a258b66b
#
_entry.id   a56e1434f272c21b1263bf22a258b66b
#
_cell.length_a   1.000
_cell.length_b   1.000
_cell.length_c   1.000
_cell.angle_alpha   90.00
_cell.angle_beta   90.00
_cell.angle_gamma   90.00
#
_symmetry.space_group_name_H-M   'P 1'
#
loop_
_entity.id
_entity.type
_entity.pdbx_description
1 polymer ?
#
loop_
_entity_poly.entity_id
_entity_poly.type
_entity_poly.pdbx_seq_one_letter_code
_entity_poly.pdbx_strand_id
1 'polypeptide(L)'
;MLLWELAERASNAGFVVASPTIASEGMLERIVEKIQDAGESALRKRKTHISGATLGALGFSAGLQFTREVQESKSFQHKLTQLARLLTQQDKGVLILVDELQANSPEIRQLVVAYQELVGEGLNVAMVMAGLPGAVSATLNDKVLTFLNRARKVELGPLPFADVDAFYRDSFERLGLDVADELRRKASHAANGSPYLLQLIGHSVVLYASEDGIVDNATIEVAIKTAQEDYENDVCKTTLSALSERDVEFLSTMVSLGVPARMSELAKAMGRSPDYAQKYRRRLIDAGIIEASERGMVSFAVPFLGEYLMNLQ
;
A
#
# COMPACT_ATOMS: atom_id res chain seq x y z
N MET A 1 -5.51 -2.80 1.30
CA MET A 1 -6.36 -3.63 0.42
C MET A 1 -5.56 -4.51 -0.53
N LEU A 2 -4.71 -3.99 -1.42
CA LEU A 2 -3.98 -4.81 -2.41
C LEU A 2 -3.15 -5.95 -1.79
N LEU A 3 -2.41 -5.69 -0.71
CA LEU A 3 -1.62 -6.73 -0.04
C LEU A 3 -2.50 -7.81 0.62
N TRP A 4 -3.70 -7.47 1.06
CA TRP A 4 -4.66 -8.45 1.61
C TRP A 4 -5.23 -9.35 0.52
N GLU A 5 -5.56 -8.80 -0.64
CA GLU A 5 -5.98 -9.58 -1.81
C GLU A 5 -4.85 -10.52 -2.27
N LEU A 6 -3.60 -10.01 -2.28
CA LEU A 6 -2.44 -10.85 -2.58
C LEU A 6 -2.25 -11.97 -1.56
N ALA A 7 -2.47 -11.68 -0.26
CA ALA A 7 -2.41 -12.67 0.82
C ALA A 7 -3.43 -13.78 0.61
N GLU A 8 -4.67 -13.42 0.27
CA GLU A 8 -5.74 -14.38 0.03
C GLU A 8 -5.44 -15.27 -1.18
N ARG A 9 -5.06 -14.67 -2.32
CA ARG A 9 -4.68 -15.43 -3.52
C ARG A 9 -3.51 -16.37 -3.29
N ALA A 10 -2.48 -15.91 -2.58
CA ALA A 10 -1.32 -16.73 -2.23
C ALA A 10 -1.70 -17.89 -1.30
N SER A 11 -2.57 -17.65 -0.31
CA SER A 11 -3.08 -18.69 0.58
C SER A 11 -3.87 -19.74 -0.20
N ASN A 12 -4.70 -19.34 -1.15
CA ASN A 12 -5.44 -20.22 -2.04
C ASN A 12 -4.51 -21.02 -2.97
N ALA A 13 -3.36 -20.46 -3.34
CA ALA A 13 -2.31 -21.15 -4.09
C ALA A 13 -1.41 -22.05 -3.24
N GLY A 14 -1.68 -22.17 -1.93
CA GLY A 14 -0.99 -23.07 -1.01
C GLY A 14 0.19 -22.46 -0.26
N PHE A 15 0.39 -21.15 -0.33
CA PHE A 15 1.39 -20.48 0.49
C PHE A 15 0.91 -20.29 1.93
N VAL A 16 1.84 -20.37 2.86
CA VAL A 16 1.69 -19.86 4.23
C VAL A 16 2.05 -18.39 4.18
N VAL A 17 1.09 -17.53 4.49
CA VAL A 17 1.27 -16.07 4.33
C VAL A 17 1.39 -15.40 5.69
N ALA A 18 2.52 -14.70 5.92
CA ALA A 18 2.55 -13.66 6.92
C ALA A 18 1.74 -12.47 6.38
N SER A 19 0.52 -12.29 6.89
CA SER A 19 -0.37 -11.18 6.51
C SER A 19 0.37 -9.83 6.61
N PRO A 20 -0.06 -8.79 5.89
CA PRO A 20 0.66 -7.53 5.85
C PRO A 20 1.05 -7.02 7.23
N THR A 21 2.31 -6.71 7.41
CA THR A 21 2.90 -6.26 8.68
C THR A 21 3.54 -4.90 8.44
N ILE A 22 3.16 -3.93 9.28
CA ILE A 22 3.72 -2.57 9.22
C ILE A 22 5.18 -2.62 9.64
N ALA A 23 6.04 -1.91 8.90
CA ALA A 23 7.47 -1.79 9.16
C ALA A 23 7.73 -0.90 10.39
N SER A 24 7.50 -1.44 11.58
CA SER A 24 7.66 -0.77 12.87
C SER A 24 8.36 -1.68 13.87
N GLU A 25 8.70 -1.16 15.04
CA GLU A 25 9.35 -1.93 16.11
C GLU A 25 8.61 -3.24 16.42
N GLY A 26 9.36 -4.33 16.59
CA GLY A 26 8.83 -5.69 16.79
C GLY A 26 8.24 -6.33 15.51
N MET A 27 8.49 -5.77 14.32
CA MET A 27 7.99 -6.32 13.07
C MET A 27 8.49 -7.76 12.83
N LEU A 28 9.74 -8.04 13.15
CA LEU A 28 10.35 -9.35 12.88
C LEU A 28 9.70 -10.47 13.68
N GLU A 29 9.39 -10.21 14.95
CA GLU A 29 8.69 -11.15 15.83
C GLU A 29 7.28 -11.39 15.32
N ARG A 30 6.55 -10.33 14.95
CA ARG A 30 5.19 -10.45 14.38
C ARG A 30 5.18 -11.26 13.07
N ILE A 31 6.20 -11.14 12.23
CA ILE A 31 6.32 -11.96 11.01
C ILE A 31 6.46 -13.44 11.37
N VAL A 32 7.33 -13.77 12.32
CA VAL A 32 7.52 -15.17 12.79
C VAL A 32 6.23 -15.74 13.35
N GLU A 33 5.55 -15.01 14.24
CA GLU A 33 4.27 -15.41 14.84
C GLU A 33 3.20 -15.68 13.77
N LYS A 34 3.04 -14.77 12.83
CA LYS A 34 2.07 -14.91 11.73
C LYS A 34 2.36 -16.12 10.84
N ILE A 35 3.63 -16.40 10.53
CA ILE A 35 4.02 -17.59 9.77
C ILE A 35 3.74 -18.85 10.59
N GLN A 36 4.02 -18.83 11.87
CA GLN A 36 3.77 -19.97 12.76
C GLN A 36 2.28 -20.29 12.83
N ASP A 37 1.43 -19.31 13.13
CA ASP A 37 -0.01 -19.48 13.26
C ASP A 37 -0.66 -19.95 11.94
N ALA A 38 -0.28 -19.33 10.83
CA ALA A 38 -0.76 -19.72 9.51
C ALA A 38 -0.25 -21.09 9.10
N GLY A 39 1.00 -21.43 9.43
CA GLY A 39 1.60 -22.75 9.19
C GLY A 39 0.92 -23.85 9.95
N GLU A 40 0.65 -23.66 11.24
CA GLU A 40 -0.10 -24.63 12.06
C GLU A 40 -1.50 -24.87 11.50
N SER A 41 -2.20 -23.81 11.12
CA SER A 41 -3.53 -23.88 10.50
C SER A 41 -3.50 -24.65 9.18
N ALA A 42 -2.52 -24.37 8.32
CA ALA A 42 -2.35 -25.04 7.01
C ALA A 42 -2.06 -26.55 7.17
N LEU A 43 -1.25 -26.90 8.16
CA LEU A 43 -0.92 -28.31 8.48
C LEU A 43 -2.11 -29.06 9.08
N ARG A 44 -2.94 -28.42 9.90
CA ARG A 44 -4.16 -29.02 10.46
C ARG A 44 -5.23 -29.32 9.39
N LYS A 45 -5.45 -28.39 8.44
CA LYS A 45 -6.42 -28.59 7.34
C LYS A 45 -6.08 -29.81 6.46
N ARG A 46 -4.79 -30.11 6.25
CA ARG A 46 -4.36 -31.30 5.48
C ARG A 46 -4.74 -32.62 6.17
N LYS A 47 -4.80 -32.63 7.49
CA LYS A 47 -5.15 -33.84 8.29
C LYS A 47 -6.61 -34.26 8.19
N THR A 48 -7.52 -33.30 8.04
CA THR A 48 -8.96 -33.56 7.91
C THR A 48 -9.35 -34.20 6.58
N HIS A 49 -8.49 -34.07 5.54
CA HIS A 49 -8.73 -34.65 4.21
C HIS A 49 -8.18 -36.10 4.03
N ILE A 50 -7.40 -36.63 4.99
CA ILE A 50 -6.84 -37.98 4.92
C ILE A 50 -7.47 -38.80 6.06
N SER A 51 -8.62 -39.38 5.76
CA SER A 51 -9.28 -40.34 6.65
C SER A 51 -8.56 -41.71 6.62
N GLY A 52 -7.73 -41.97 7.61
CA GLY A 52 -7.09 -43.27 7.82
C GLY A 52 -6.46 -43.33 9.21
N ALA A 53 -6.83 -44.32 9.98
CA ALA A 53 -6.59 -44.47 11.42
C ALA A 53 -5.13 -44.56 11.90
N THR A 54 -4.14 -44.47 11.00
CA THR A 54 -2.70 -44.63 11.32
C THR A 54 -1.92 -43.29 11.38
N LEU A 55 -2.52 -42.16 11.03
CA LEU A 55 -1.83 -40.86 10.92
C LEU A 55 -2.00 -39.91 12.13
N GLY A 56 -2.84 -40.29 13.10
CA GLY A 56 -3.12 -39.47 14.29
C GLY A 56 -1.90 -39.19 15.18
N ALA A 57 -1.04 -40.20 15.34
CA ALA A 57 0.14 -40.10 16.21
C ALA A 57 1.29 -39.28 15.59
N LEU A 58 1.58 -39.46 14.29
CA LEU A 58 2.64 -38.74 13.59
C LEU A 58 2.33 -37.26 13.36
N GLY A 59 1.06 -36.94 13.21
CA GLY A 59 0.67 -35.58 12.95
C GLY A 59 0.59 -34.69 14.20
N PHE A 60 0.31 -35.27 15.36
CA PHE A 60 0.34 -34.53 16.63
C PHE A 60 1.77 -34.23 17.06
N SER A 61 2.69 -35.18 16.83
CA SER A 61 4.11 -35.00 17.09
C SER A 61 4.73 -33.95 16.18
N ALA A 62 4.36 -33.88 14.89
CA ALA A 62 4.88 -32.87 13.98
C ALA A 62 4.45 -31.43 14.35
N GLY A 63 3.21 -31.22 14.78
CA GLY A 63 2.74 -29.92 15.27
C GLY A 63 3.37 -29.48 16.58
N LEU A 64 3.50 -30.41 17.54
CA LEU A 64 4.18 -30.16 18.81
C LEU A 64 5.70 -29.93 18.62
N GLN A 65 6.33 -30.68 17.71
CA GLN A 65 7.74 -30.53 17.39
C GLN A 65 8.01 -29.19 16.68
N PHE A 66 7.13 -28.78 15.77
CA PHE A 66 7.17 -27.48 15.12
C PHE A 66 7.16 -26.33 16.14
N THR A 67 6.22 -26.33 17.07
CA THR A 67 6.10 -25.28 18.10
C THR A 67 7.29 -25.29 19.06
N ARG A 68 7.78 -26.48 19.45
CA ARG A 68 8.87 -26.62 20.41
C ARG A 68 10.22 -26.17 19.82
N GLU A 69 10.55 -26.59 18.60
CA GLU A 69 11.80 -26.21 17.93
C GLU A 69 11.88 -24.69 17.67
N VAL A 70 10.74 -24.06 17.33
CA VAL A 70 10.68 -22.62 17.11
C VAL A 70 10.80 -21.84 18.43
N GLN A 71 10.21 -22.31 19.53
CA GLN A 71 10.30 -21.66 20.83
C GLN A 71 11.69 -21.73 21.48
N GLU A 72 12.45 -22.79 21.23
CA GLU A 72 13.80 -22.94 21.77
C GLU A 72 14.85 -22.07 21.04
N SER A 73 14.51 -21.50 19.90
CA SER A 73 15.38 -20.66 19.08
C SER A 73 15.49 -19.22 19.60
N LYS A 74 16.73 -18.73 19.74
CA LYS A 74 17.01 -17.38 20.31
C LYS A 74 16.99 -16.24 19.32
N SER A 75 17.23 -16.47 18.00
CA SER A 75 17.33 -15.39 17.00
C SER A 75 16.18 -15.44 15.99
N PHE A 76 15.73 -14.26 15.54
CA PHE A 76 14.75 -14.10 14.47
C PHE A 76 15.11 -14.93 13.23
N GLN A 77 16.33 -14.78 12.74
CA GLN A 77 16.82 -15.46 11.54
C GLN A 77 16.70 -16.97 11.66
N HIS A 78 17.12 -17.53 12.78
CA HIS A 78 17.06 -18.97 13.02
C HIS A 78 15.59 -19.48 13.05
N LYS A 79 14.70 -18.74 13.73
CA LYS A 79 13.27 -19.07 13.77
C LYS A 79 12.67 -19.07 12.36
N LEU A 80 12.91 -18.00 11.59
CA LEU A 80 12.41 -17.88 10.24
C LEU A 80 12.94 -19.01 9.32
N THR A 81 14.24 -19.34 9.42
CA THR A 81 14.85 -20.41 8.64
C THR A 81 14.25 -21.78 8.98
N GLN A 82 14.06 -22.09 10.25
CA GLN A 82 13.43 -23.36 10.65
C GLN A 82 11.99 -23.47 10.14
N LEU A 83 11.18 -22.39 10.29
CA LEU A 83 9.82 -22.35 9.78
C LEU A 83 9.77 -22.56 8.26
N ALA A 84 10.61 -21.84 7.52
CA ALA A 84 10.68 -21.94 6.06
C ALA A 84 11.11 -23.35 5.60
N ARG A 85 12.10 -23.97 6.26
CA ARG A 85 12.53 -25.34 5.95
C ARG A 85 11.41 -26.37 6.20
N LEU A 86 10.76 -26.31 7.35
CA LEU A 86 9.64 -27.21 7.69
C LEU A 86 8.49 -27.09 6.70
N LEU A 87 8.13 -25.86 6.32
CA LEU A 87 7.05 -25.61 5.38
C LEU A 87 7.45 -26.04 3.94
N THR A 88 8.68 -25.78 3.50
CA THR A 88 9.19 -26.23 2.20
C THR A 88 9.19 -27.75 2.10
N GLN A 89 9.57 -28.50 3.18
CA GLN A 89 9.50 -29.95 3.22
C GLN A 89 8.05 -30.50 3.12
N GLN A 90 7.05 -29.66 3.42
CA GLN A 90 5.64 -29.99 3.29
C GLN A 90 5.01 -29.48 1.98
N ASP A 91 5.84 -29.14 0.99
CA ASP A 91 5.40 -28.54 -0.28
C ASP A 91 4.62 -27.23 -0.10
N LYS A 92 4.96 -26.46 0.94
CA LYS A 92 4.37 -25.13 1.19
C LYS A 92 5.40 -24.05 0.91
N GLY A 93 4.94 -22.98 0.25
CA GLY A 93 5.70 -21.75 0.16
C GLY A 93 5.41 -20.83 1.35
N VAL A 94 6.32 -19.90 1.63
CA VAL A 94 6.13 -18.82 2.59
C VAL A 94 6.09 -17.51 1.84
N LEU A 95 5.06 -16.69 2.06
CA LEU A 95 4.97 -15.32 1.55
C LEU A 95 5.01 -14.33 2.70
N ILE A 96 6.00 -13.45 2.67
CA ILE A 96 6.14 -12.35 3.64
C ILE A 96 5.65 -11.06 2.99
N LEU A 97 4.71 -10.38 3.64
CA LEU A 97 4.14 -9.11 3.19
C LEU A 97 4.50 -8.02 4.19
N VAL A 98 5.15 -6.97 3.71
CA VAL A 98 5.51 -5.78 4.51
C VAL A 98 4.81 -4.57 3.93
N ASP A 99 4.08 -3.86 4.78
CA ASP A 99 3.41 -2.61 4.44
C ASP A 99 4.07 -1.42 5.14
N GLU A 100 3.81 -0.23 4.63
CA GLU A 100 4.35 1.03 5.16
C GLU A 100 5.88 1.01 5.34
N LEU A 101 6.59 0.56 4.28
CA LEU A 101 8.05 0.50 4.28
C LEU A 101 8.65 1.83 4.74
N GLN A 102 9.54 1.77 5.74
CA GLN A 102 10.23 2.94 6.26
C GLN A 102 11.68 2.98 5.75
N ALA A 103 12.13 4.17 5.37
CA ALA A 103 13.50 4.40 4.96
C ALA A 103 14.47 4.11 6.12
N ASN A 104 15.59 3.43 5.81
CA ASN A 104 16.68 3.13 6.75
C ASN A 104 16.28 2.29 7.99
N SER A 105 15.20 1.53 7.93
CA SER A 105 14.77 0.64 9.03
C SER A 105 15.80 -0.47 9.28
N PRO A 106 16.31 -0.61 10.52
CA PRO A 106 17.20 -1.72 10.88
C PRO A 106 16.51 -3.08 10.76
N GLU A 107 15.22 -3.17 11.06
CA GLU A 107 14.44 -4.39 10.98
C GLU A 107 14.24 -4.84 9.52
N ILE A 108 14.01 -3.89 8.61
CA ILE A 108 13.96 -4.18 7.17
C ILE A 108 15.30 -4.74 6.68
N ARG A 109 16.43 -4.18 7.14
CA ARG A 109 17.76 -4.73 6.80
C ARG A 109 17.91 -6.17 7.29
N GLN A 110 17.54 -6.45 8.54
CA GLN A 110 17.60 -7.80 9.10
C GLN A 110 16.68 -8.77 8.35
N LEU A 111 15.47 -8.36 8.01
CA LEU A 111 14.53 -9.17 7.24
C LEU A 111 15.08 -9.51 5.86
N VAL A 112 15.61 -8.53 5.13
CA VAL A 112 16.13 -8.73 3.76
C VAL A 112 17.37 -9.63 3.78
N VAL A 113 18.26 -9.47 4.76
CA VAL A 113 19.43 -10.35 4.90
C VAL A 113 18.98 -11.78 5.19
N ALA A 114 18.07 -11.99 6.14
CA ALA A 114 17.53 -13.31 6.42
C ALA A 114 16.83 -13.91 5.19
N TYR A 115 16.02 -13.13 4.47
CA TYR A 115 15.36 -13.58 3.24
C TYR A 115 16.36 -13.98 2.15
N GLN A 116 17.45 -13.23 1.97
CA GLN A 116 18.51 -13.57 1.02
C GLN A 116 19.13 -14.94 1.32
N GLU A 117 19.33 -15.26 2.59
CA GLU A 117 19.86 -16.57 3.00
C GLU A 117 18.88 -17.70 2.71
N LEU A 118 17.57 -17.49 3.01
CA LEU A 118 16.53 -18.48 2.71
C LEU A 118 16.46 -18.79 1.20
N VAL A 119 16.56 -17.76 0.36
CA VAL A 119 16.63 -17.92 -1.10
C VAL A 119 17.91 -18.65 -1.51
N GLY A 120 19.04 -18.33 -0.88
CA GLY A 120 20.32 -19.01 -1.12
C GLY A 120 20.30 -20.50 -0.76
N GLU A 121 19.53 -20.88 0.24
CA GLU A 121 19.29 -22.29 0.61
C GLU A 121 18.29 -23.00 -0.31
N GLY A 122 17.68 -22.31 -1.27
CA GLY A 122 16.70 -22.89 -2.18
C GLY A 122 15.33 -23.16 -1.54
N LEU A 123 15.02 -22.48 -0.43
CA LEU A 123 13.73 -22.59 0.24
C LEU A 123 12.63 -21.88 -0.56
N ASN A 124 11.41 -22.39 -0.49
CA ASN A 124 10.25 -21.82 -1.19
C ASN A 124 9.72 -20.59 -0.44
N VAL A 125 10.36 -19.45 -0.64
CA VAL A 125 10.02 -18.19 0.02
C VAL A 125 9.85 -17.07 -0.98
N ALA A 126 8.89 -16.19 -0.73
CA ALA A 126 8.66 -14.96 -1.47
C ALA A 126 8.43 -13.78 -0.51
N MET A 127 8.77 -12.58 -0.95
CA MET A 127 8.57 -11.36 -0.17
C MET A 127 8.03 -10.24 -1.06
N VAL A 128 7.06 -9.50 -0.56
CA VAL A 128 6.53 -8.28 -1.17
C VAL A 128 6.56 -7.17 -0.14
N MET A 129 7.11 -6.04 -0.53
CA MET A 129 7.17 -4.83 0.31
C MET A 129 6.47 -3.68 -0.41
N ALA A 130 5.66 -2.93 0.32
CA ALA A 130 4.99 -1.74 -0.17
C ALA A 130 5.32 -0.52 0.70
N GLY A 131 5.36 0.64 0.09
CA GLY A 131 5.64 1.90 0.78
C GLY A 131 5.67 3.08 -0.18
N LEU A 132 5.85 4.26 0.36
CA LEU A 132 5.99 5.49 -0.44
C LEU A 132 7.24 5.45 -1.32
N PRO A 133 7.24 6.12 -2.48
CA PRO A 133 8.35 6.10 -3.43
C PRO A 133 9.72 6.40 -2.82
N GLY A 134 9.79 7.38 -1.91
CA GLY A 134 11.03 7.75 -1.22
C GLY A 134 11.56 6.64 -0.31
N ALA A 135 10.70 5.97 0.44
CA ALA A 135 11.08 4.86 1.30
C ALA A 135 11.55 3.64 0.50
N VAL A 136 10.84 3.32 -0.59
CA VAL A 136 11.23 2.25 -1.52
C VAL A 136 12.60 2.57 -2.15
N SER A 137 12.77 3.80 -2.66
CA SER A 137 14.03 4.25 -3.26
C SER A 137 15.18 4.19 -2.25
N ALA A 138 14.99 4.66 -1.02
CA ALA A 138 16.01 4.61 0.02
C ALA A 138 16.42 3.17 0.36
N THR A 139 15.45 2.26 0.45
CA THR A 139 15.70 0.84 0.72
C THR A 139 16.45 0.16 -0.42
N LEU A 140 16.07 0.45 -1.68
CA LEU A 140 16.74 -0.10 -2.85
C LEU A 140 18.17 0.43 -3.04
N ASN A 141 18.45 1.65 -2.61
CA ASN A 141 19.77 2.28 -2.67
C ASN A 141 20.64 1.99 -1.42
N ASP A 142 20.15 1.21 -0.48
CA ASP A 142 20.94 0.78 0.67
C ASP A 142 22.12 -0.10 0.20
N LYS A 143 23.34 0.28 0.61
CA LYS A 143 24.59 -0.39 0.20
C LYS A 143 24.67 -1.85 0.67
N VAL A 144 23.95 -2.21 1.73
CA VAL A 144 23.92 -3.57 2.28
C VAL A 144 22.89 -4.43 1.55
N LEU A 145 21.83 -3.84 1.03
CA LEU A 145 20.67 -4.53 0.45
C LEU A 145 20.75 -4.68 -1.07
N THR A 146 21.94 -4.81 -1.65
CA THR A 146 22.14 -4.93 -3.11
C THR A 146 21.35 -6.08 -3.75
N PHE A 147 20.98 -7.09 -2.98
CA PHE A 147 20.13 -8.20 -3.38
C PHE A 147 18.78 -7.71 -3.92
N LEU A 148 18.20 -6.65 -3.34
CA LEU A 148 16.92 -6.07 -3.75
C LEU A 148 16.92 -5.45 -5.15
N ASN A 149 18.10 -5.19 -5.74
CA ASN A 149 18.18 -4.71 -7.13
C ASN A 149 17.62 -5.72 -8.15
N ARG A 150 17.50 -6.99 -7.75
CA ARG A 150 16.88 -8.05 -8.56
C ARG A 150 15.36 -8.15 -8.39
N ALA A 151 14.79 -7.43 -7.41
CA ALA A 151 13.36 -7.43 -7.17
C ALA A 151 12.60 -6.76 -8.32
N ARG A 152 11.43 -7.31 -8.63
CA ARG A 152 10.49 -6.64 -9.55
C ARG A 152 9.93 -5.40 -8.86
N LYS A 153 10.06 -4.28 -9.53
CA LYS A 153 9.46 -3.01 -9.10
C LYS A 153 8.10 -2.85 -9.76
N VAL A 154 7.11 -2.51 -8.95
CA VAL A 154 5.74 -2.20 -9.42
C VAL A 154 5.40 -0.82 -8.88
N GLU A 155 5.12 0.10 -9.76
CA GLU A 155 4.67 1.44 -9.43
C GLU A 155 3.15 1.49 -9.64
N LEU A 156 2.43 1.92 -8.61
CA LEU A 156 0.98 2.04 -8.64
C LEU A 156 0.63 3.47 -9.00
N GLY A 157 0.09 3.66 -10.19
CA GLY A 157 -0.46 4.93 -10.65
C GLY A 157 -1.92 5.12 -10.24
N PRO A 158 -2.54 6.24 -10.68
CA PRO A 158 -3.97 6.46 -10.53
C PRO A 158 -4.78 5.33 -11.17
N LEU A 159 -5.95 5.05 -10.60
CA LEU A 159 -6.89 4.09 -11.16
C LEU A 159 -7.38 4.56 -12.54
N PRO A 160 -7.40 3.70 -13.56
CA PRO A 160 -7.99 4.04 -14.85
C PRO A 160 -9.48 4.39 -14.70
N PHE A 161 -9.94 5.40 -15.46
CA PHE A 161 -11.35 5.80 -15.44
C PHE A 161 -12.31 4.62 -15.66
N ALA A 162 -11.98 3.73 -16.60
CA ALA A 162 -12.81 2.57 -16.92
C ALA A 162 -12.97 1.62 -15.71
N ASP A 163 -11.94 1.46 -14.89
CA ASP A 163 -11.98 0.60 -13.70
C ASP A 163 -12.81 1.24 -12.59
N VAL A 164 -12.69 2.58 -12.42
CA VAL A 164 -13.50 3.34 -11.47
C VAL A 164 -14.99 3.29 -11.85
N ASP A 165 -15.32 3.51 -13.14
CA ASP A 165 -16.69 3.49 -13.65
C ASP A 165 -17.31 2.09 -13.54
N ALA A 166 -16.54 1.04 -13.86
CA ALA A 166 -16.99 -0.34 -13.69
C ALA A 166 -17.23 -0.67 -12.20
N PHE A 167 -16.34 -0.23 -11.30
CA PHE A 167 -16.52 -0.42 -9.85
C PHE A 167 -17.80 0.24 -9.33
N TYR A 168 -18.08 1.48 -9.73
CA TYR A 168 -19.32 2.15 -9.33
C TYR A 168 -20.55 1.47 -9.90
N ARG A 169 -20.55 1.10 -11.20
CA ARG A 169 -21.65 0.36 -11.79
C ARG A 169 -21.99 -0.90 -10.98
N ASP A 170 -20.97 -1.75 -10.78
CA ASP A 170 -21.16 -3.04 -10.12
C ASP A 170 -21.53 -2.87 -8.63
N SER A 171 -21.04 -1.80 -7.99
CA SER A 171 -21.33 -1.51 -6.58
C SER A 171 -22.73 -0.93 -6.40
N PHE A 172 -23.12 0.05 -7.21
CA PHE A 172 -24.46 0.66 -7.13
C PHE A 172 -25.55 -0.34 -7.48
N GLU A 173 -25.33 -1.17 -8.52
CA GLU A 173 -26.25 -2.26 -8.87
C GLU A 173 -26.46 -3.25 -7.70
N ARG A 174 -25.37 -3.69 -7.06
CA ARG A 174 -25.45 -4.57 -5.87
C ARG A 174 -26.16 -3.95 -4.68
N LEU A 175 -26.12 -2.64 -4.55
CA LEU A 175 -26.78 -1.89 -3.48
C LEU A 175 -28.23 -1.50 -3.85
N GLY A 176 -28.68 -1.84 -5.06
CA GLY A 176 -30.03 -1.53 -5.53
C GLY A 176 -30.23 -0.05 -5.85
N LEU A 177 -29.14 0.67 -6.17
CA LEU A 177 -29.21 2.08 -6.54
C LEU A 177 -29.41 2.23 -8.04
N ASP A 178 -30.40 3.04 -8.43
CA ASP A 178 -30.66 3.44 -9.82
C ASP A 178 -29.88 4.74 -10.11
N VAL A 179 -28.75 4.59 -10.79
CA VAL A 179 -27.84 5.69 -11.14
C VAL A 179 -27.66 5.75 -12.64
N ALA A 180 -28.17 6.80 -13.27
CA ALA A 180 -27.98 6.99 -14.72
C ALA A 180 -26.50 6.99 -15.09
N ASP A 181 -26.17 6.44 -16.29
CA ASP A 181 -24.80 6.32 -16.79
C ASP A 181 -24.00 7.62 -16.77
N GLU A 182 -24.67 8.75 -17.11
CA GLU A 182 -24.05 10.08 -17.09
C GLU A 182 -23.66 10.51 -15.67
N LEU A 183 -24.51 10.27 -14.70
CA LEU A 183 -24.30 10.60 -13.29
C LEU A 183 -23.19 9.73 -12.68
N ARG A 184 -23.19 8.43 -13.01
CA ARG A 184 -22.12 7.52 -12.60
C ARG A 184 -20.77 7.97 -13.14
N ARG A 185 -20.71 8.33 -14.44
CA ARG A 185 -19.48 8.87 -15.06
C ARG A 185 -19.03 10.17 -14.44
N LYS A 186 -19.96 11.06 -14.05
CA LYS A 186 -19.63 12.29 -13.32
C LYS A 186 -18.94 11.99 -11.99
N ALA A 187 -19.47 11.03 -11.20
CA ALA A 187 -18.84 10.54 -9.98
C ALA A 187 -17.46 9.90 -10.25
N SER A 188 -17.35 9.12 -11.33
CA SER A 188 -16.09 8.47 -11.73
C SER A 188 -15.00 9.47 -12.10
N HIS A 189 -15.34 10.54 -12.82
CA HIS A 189 -14.41 11.63 -13.12
C HIS A 189 -13.97 12.37 -11.86
N ALA A 190 -14.90 12.64 -10.94
CA ALA A 190 -14.59 13.32 -9.69
C ALA A 190 -13.65 12.52 -8.78
N ALA A 191 -13.67 11.18 -8.86
CA ALA A 191 -12.73 10.33 -8.13
C ALA A 191 -11.27 10.53 -8.58
N ASN A 192 -11.04 11.09 -9.77
CA ASN A 192 -9.71 11.45 -10.30
C ASN A 192 -8.66 10.32 -10.17
N GLY A 193 -9.07 9.08 -10.30
CA GLY A 193 -8.21 7.90 -10.15
C GLY A 193 -7.72 7.62 -8.72
N SER A 194 -8.15 8.39 -7.73
CA SER A 194 -7.81 8.17 -6.33
C SER A 194 -8.67 7.06 -5.72
N PRO A 195 -8.07 5.97 -5.19
CA PRO A 195 -8.84 4.92 -4.50
C PRO A 195 -9.60 5.45 -3.27
N TYR A 196 -9.08 6.46 -2.60
CA TYR A 196 -9.71 7.04 -1.42
C TYR A 196 -10.91 7.90 -1.80
N LEU A 197 -10.77 8.79 -2.81
CA LEU A 197 -11.89 9.57 -3.35
C LEU A 197 -12.99 8.69 -3.94
N LEU A 198 -12.62 7.61 -4.62
CA LEU A 198 -13.57 6.62 -5.10
C LEU A 198 -14.45 6.10 -3.96
N GLN A 199 -13.85 5.78 -2.81
CA GLN A 199 -14.60 5.31 -1.64
C GLN A 199 -15.44 6.42 -1.00
N LEU A 200 -14.90 7.62 -0.82
CA LEU A 200 -15.62 8.75 -0.23
C LEU A 200 -16.84 9.14 -1.07
N ILE A 201 -16.67 9.28 -2.39
CA ILE A 201 -17.77 9.63 -3.30
C ILE A 201 -18.81 8.51 -3.31
N GLY A 202 -18.38 7.24 -3.44
CA GLY A 202 -19.29 6.10 -3.42
C GLY A 202 -20.09 6.01 -2.13
N HIS A 203 -19.44 6.20 -0.97
CA HIS A 203 -20.10 6.26 0.33
C HIS A 203 -21.13 7.40 0.41
N SER A 204 -20.76 8.60 -0.02
CA SER A 204 -21.64 9.76 -0.01
C SER A 204 -22.83 9.59 -0.95
N VAL A 205 -22.64 8.97 -2.12
CA VAL A 205 -23.77 8.64 -3.02
C VAL A 205 -24.76 7.72 -2.33
N VAL A 206 -24.29 6.67 -1.66
CA VAL A 206 -25.15 5.74 -0.91
C VAL A 206 -25.87 6.46 0.24
N LEU A 207 -25.15 7.35 0.94
CA LEU A 207 -25.71 8.08 2.08
C LEU A 207 -26.83 9.05 1.68
N TYR A 208 -26.70 9.68 0.52
CA TYR A 208 -27.64 10.70 0.04
C TYR A 208 -28.67 10.18 -0.97
N ALA A 209 -28.61 8.92 -1.36
CA ALA A 209 -29.63 8.30 -2.20
C ALA A 209 -31.00 8.36 -1.53
N SER A 210 -32.07 8.46 -2.33
CA SER A 210 -33.43 8.38 -1.82
C SER A 210 -33.76 7.00 -1.23
N GLU A 211 -34.79 6.90 -0.43
CA GLU A 211 -35.27 5.61 0.14
C GLU A 211 -35.62 4.59 -0.97
N ASP A 212 -36.05 5.07 -2.14
CA ASP A 212 -36.34 4.24 -3.32
C ASP A 212 -35.07 3.85 -4.11
N GLY A 213 -33.87 4.25 -3.66
CA GLY A 213 -32.61 3.98 -4.32
C GLY A 213 -32.31 4.82 -5.56
N ILE A 214 -33.13 5.84 -5.82
CA ILE A 214 -32.94 6.73 -6.98
C ILE A 214 -31.87 7.77 -6.65
N VAL A 215 -30.92 7.91 -7.58
CA VAL A 215 -29.84 8.91 -7.47
C VAL A 215 -29.98 9.92 -8.61
N ASP A 216 -30.30 11.15 -8.27
CA ASP A 216 -30.41 12.26 -9.22
C ASP A 216 -29.12 13.10 -9.29
N ASN A 217 -29.13 14.14 -10.14
CA ASN A 217 -27.99 15.01 -10.32
C ASN A 217 -27.65 15.82 -9.04
N ALA A 218 -28.65 16.21 -8.26
CA ALA A 218 -28.44 16.96 -7.02
C ALA A 218 -27.76 16.08 -5.98
N THR A 219 -28.16 14.81 -5.88
CA THR A 219 -27.52 13.80 -5.03
C THR A 219 -26.03 13.62 -5.38
N ILE A 220 -25.72 13.48 -6.67
CA ILE A 220 -24.30 13.35 -7.13
C ILE A 220 -23.49 14.61 -6.81
N GLU A 221 -24.04 15.79 -7.02
CA GLU A 221 -23.33 17.05 -6.72
C GLU A 221 -23.04 17.20 -5.23
N VAL A 222 -24.01 16.91 -4.38
CA VAL A 222 -23.82 16.94 -2.93
C VAL A 222 -22.80 15.87 -2.51
N ALA A 223 -22.91 14.65 -3.05
CA ALA A 223 -21.98 13.57 -2.72
C ALA A 223 -20.52 13.90 -3.10
N ILE A 224 -20.30 14.46 -4.30
CA ILE A 224 -18.97 14.88 -4.73
C ILE A 224 -18.43 16.00 -3.83
N LYS A 225 -19.26 17.00 -3.52
CA LYS A 225 -18.85 18.12 -2.68
C LYS A 225 -18.48 17.66 -1.26
N THR A 226 -19.32 16.82 -0.65
CA THR A 226 -19.03 16.26 0.68
C THR A 226 -17.74 15.44 0.66
N ALA A 227 -17.58 14.58 -0.34
CA ALA A 227 -16.38 13.78 -0.46
C ALA A 227 -15.11 14.64 -0.66
N GLN A 228 -15.21 15.77 -1.37
CA GLN A 228 -14.12 16.71 -1.51
C GLN A 228 -13.78 17.38 -0.18
N GLU A 229 -14.77 17.88 0.56
CA GLU A 229 -14.62 18.50 1.88
C GLU A 229 -13.96 17.52 2.88
N ASP A 230 -14.42 16.26 2.90
CA ASP A 230 -13.82 15.20 3.72
C ASP A 230 -12.37 14.94 3.32
N TYR A 231 -12.09 14.84 2.02
CA TYR A 231 -10.74 14.64 1.52
C TYR A 231 -9.79 15.79 1.86
N GLU A 232 -10.26 17.03 1.74
CA GLU A 232 -9.51 18.23 2.12
C GLU A 232 -9.14 18.21 3.61
N ASN A 233 -10.09 17.84 4.47
CA ASN A 233 -9.85 17.76 5.91
C ASN A 233 -8.92 16.60 6.29
N ASP A 234 -9.14 15.42 5.74
CA ASP A 234 -8.41 14.21 6.11
C ASP A 234 -7.01 14.14 5.49
N VAL A 235 -6.90 14.54 4.22
CA VAL A 235 -5.67 14.37 3.46
C VAL A 235 -4.92 15.69 3.27
N CYS A 236 -5.55 16.73 2.70
CA CYS A 236 -4.85 17.96 2.37
C CYS A 236 -4.32 18.67 3.61
N LYS A 237 -5.18 18.86 4.62
CA LYS A 237 -4.83 19.49 5.89
C LYS A 237 -3.74 18.71 6.63
N THR A 238 -3.88 17.39 6.69
CA THR A 238 -2.91 16.50 7.35
C THR A 238 -1.57 16.52 6.63
N THR A 239 -1.59 16.48 5.30
CA THR A 239 -0.38 16.60 4.47
C THR A 239 0.35 17.91 4.73
N LEU A 240 -0.35 19.05 4.71
CA LEU A 240 0.28 20.34 4.94
C LEU A 240 0.81 20.50 6.37
N SER A 241 0.12 19.95 7.37
CA SER A 241 0.56 20.02 8.77
C SER A 241 1.87 19.24 9.04
N ALA A 242 2.18 18.26 8.22
CA ALA A 242 3.42 17.46 8.30
C ALA A 242 4.61 18.12 7.57
N LEU A 243 4.38 19.20 6.82
CA LEU A 243 5.38 19.87 6.00
C LEU A 243 6.05 21.03 6.75
N SER A 244 7.28 21.34 6.34
CA SER A 244 7.94 22.57 6.79
C SER A 244 7.34 23.79 6.09
N GLU A 245 7.46 24.98 6.71
CA GLU A 245 7.05 26.25 6.10
C GLU A 245 7.64 26.44 4.68
N ARG A 246 8.85 25.96 4.44
CA ARG A 246 9.51 26.06 3.13
C ARG A 246 8.94 25.09 2.09
N ASP A 247 8.42 23.94 2.50
CA ASP A 247 7.68 23.05 1.59
C ASP A 247 6.36 23.68 1.21
N VAL A 248 5.68 24.28 2.18
CA VAL A 248 4.41 24.99 1.93
C VAL A 248 4.65 26.19 1.01
N GLU A 249 5.74 26.97 1.21
CA GLU A 249 6.14 28.06 0.33
C GLU A 249 6.34 27.57 -1.12
N PHE A 250 7.00 26.41 -1.29
CA PHE A 250 7.19 25.80 -2.61
C PHE A 250 5.86 25.44 -3.27
N LEU A 251 4.96 24.76 -2.54
CA LEU A 251 3.65 24.36 -3.04
C LEU A 251 2.75 25.58 -3.36
N SER A 252 2.75 26.59 -2.50
CA SER A 252 2.01 27.84 -2.74
C SER A 252 2.53 28.59 -3.96
N THR A 253 3.85 28.56 -4.20
CA THR A 253 4.44 29.13 -5.41
C THR A 253 4.02 28.34 -6.66
N MET A 254 3.91 27.01 -6.58
CA MET A 254 3.38 26.19 -7.69
C MET A 254 1.95 26.63 -8.04
N VAL A 255 1.09 26.81 -7.04
CA VAL A 255 -0.29 27.30 -7.23
C VAL A 255 -0.30 28.65 -7.95
N SER A 256 0.52 29.59 -7.48
CA SER A 256 0.58 30.95 -8.04
C SER A 256 1.05 31.01 -9.50
N LEU A 257 1.90 30.06 -9.91
CA LEU A 257 2.41 29.96 -11.29
C LEU A 257 1.46 29.18 -12.22
N GLY A 258 0.50 28.48 -11.67
CA GLY A 258 -0.34 27.53 -12.38
C GLY A 258 0.32 26.13 -12.47
N VAL A 259 -0.50 25.11 -12.51
CA VAL A 259 -0.08 23.68 -12.53
C VAL A 259 -0.43 23.07 -13.88
N PRO A 260 0.52 22.40 -14.55
CA PRO A 260 1.88 22.04 -14.12
C PRO A 260 2.85 23.23 -14.11
N ALA A 261 3.65 23.35 -13.04
CA ALA A 261 4.59 24.45 -12.84
C ALA A 261 6.01 24.13 -13.35
N ARG A 262 6.64 25.08 -14.04
CA ARG A 262 8.01 24.90 -14.54
C ARG A 262 9.04 25.18 -13.44
N MET A 263 9.97 24.25 -13.21
CA MET A 263 10.98 24.35 -12.15
C MET A 263 11.85 25.62 -12.21
N SER A 264 12.18 26.12 -13.42
CA SER A 264 12.96 27.35 -13.58
C SER A 264 12.19 28.60 -13.15
N GLU A 265 10.89 28.66 -13.42
CA GLU A 265 10.01 29.76 -13.03
C GLU A 265 9.75 29.73 -11.53
N LEU A 266 9.59 28.50 -10.98
CA LEU A 266 9.39 28.27 -9.55
C LEU A 266 10.62 28.74 -8.74
N ALA A 267 11.84 28.35 -9.14
CA ALA A 267 13.07 28.81 -8.51
C ALA A 267 13.19 30.37 -8.56
N LYS A 268 12.84 30.98 -9.70
CA LYS A 268 12.84 32.42 -9.87
C LYS A 268 11.80 33.11 -8.98
N ALA A 269 10.58 32.61 -8.95
CA ALA A 269 9.49 33.16 -8.12
C ALA A 269 9.79 33.09 -6.62
N MET A 270 10.42 32.02 -6.18
CA MET A 270 10.89 31.87 -4.79
C MET A 270 12.15 32.70 -4.48
N GLY A 271 12.79 33.37 -5.47
CA GLY A 271 14.06 34.08 -5.30
C GLY A 271 15.21 33.15 -4.84
N ARG A 272 15.21 31.90 -5.28
CA ARG A 272 16.18 30.87 -4.87
C ARG A 272 16.95 30.32 -6.07
N SER A 273 18.09 29.67 -5.77
CA SER A 273 18.88 28.98 -6.80
C SER A 273 18.12 27.75 -7.36
N PRO A 274 18.39 27.35 -8.61
CA PRO A 274 17.84 26.12 -9.17
C PRO A 274 18.12 24.88 -8.32
N ASP A 275 19.32 24.76 -7.74
CA ASP A 275 19.69 23.64 -6.89
C ASP A 275 18.86 23.57 -5.60
N TYR A 276 18.55 24.75 -5.03
CA TYR A 276 17.66 24.84 -3.89
C TYR A 276 16.26 24.31 -4.23
N ALA A 277 15.68 24.77 -5.32
CA ALA A 277 14.37 24.30 -5.78
C ALA A 277 14.36 22.79 -6.09
N GLN A 278 15.45 22.26 -6.69
CA GLN A 278 15.57 20.83 -6.96
C GLN A 278 15.62 19.95 -5.69
N LYS A 279 16.19 20.47 -4.60
CA LYS A 279 16.20 19.77 -3.30
C LYS A 279 14.76 19.58 -2.78
N TYR A 280 13.94 20.62 -2.82
CA TYR A 280 12.55 20.57 -2.37
C TYR A 280 11.69 19.71 -3.32
N ARG A 281 11.88 19.88 -4.63
CA ARG A 281 11.24 19.03 -5.64
C ARG A 281 11.43 17.54 -5.31
N ARG A 282 12.69 17.11 -5.11
CA ARG A 282 13.00 15.72 -4.80
C ARG A 282 12.29 15.27 -3.54
N ARG A 283 12.39 16.04 -2.46
CA ARG A 283 11.76 15.71 -1.17
C ARG A 283 10.24 15.56 -1.29
N LEU A 284 9.58 16.47 -2.00
CA LEU A 284 8.13 16.46 -2.17
C LEU A 284 7.67 15.32 -3.11
N ILE A 285 8.48 14.96 -4.12
CA ILE A 285 8.23 13.76 -4.94
C ILE A 285 8.41 12.49 -4.09
N ASP A 286 9.49 12.40 -3.32
CA ASP A 286 9.77 11.26 -2.45
C ASP A 286 8.65 11.08 -1.39
N ALA A 287 8.04 12.16 -0.96
CA ALA A 287 6.89 12.16 -0.06
C ALA A 287 5.55 11.89 -0.77
N GLY A 288 5.52 11.79 -2.10
CA GLY A 288 4.29 11.55 -2.88
C GLY A 288 3.32 12.73 -2.90
N ILE A 289 3.80 13.96 -2.67
CA ILE A 289 2.97 15.18 -2.63
C ILE A 289 2.88 15.82 -4.02
N ILE A 290 3.98 15.81 -4.75
CA ILE A 290 4.05 16.26 -6.14
C ILE A 290 4.62 15.15 -7.02
N GLU A 291 4.42 15.27 -8.32
CA GLU A 291 4.96 14.37 -9.33
C GLU A 291 5.65 15.13 -10.46
N ALA A 292 6.51 14.43 -11.20
CA ALA A 292 7.08 14.96 -12.43
C ALA A 292 6.07 14.68 -13.57
N SER A 293 5.37 15.73 -14.05
CA SER A 293 4.40 15.58 -15.13
C SER A 293 5.06 15.56 -16.51
N GLU A 294 6.02 16.47 -16.75
CA GLU A 294 6.80 16.56 -17.98
C GLU A 294 8.25 16.95 -17.65
N ARG A 295 9.12 17.01 -18.67
CA ARG A 295 10.52 17.38 -18.47
C ARG A 295 10.65 18.80 -17.88
N GLY A 296 11.07 18.87 -16.62
CA GLY A 296 11.25 20.12 -15.90
C GLY A 296 9.96 20.75 -15.36
N MET A 297 8.85 20.02 -15.40
CA MET A 297 7.55 20.42 -14.88
C MET A 297 7.19 19.56 -13.66
N VAL A 298 6.36 20.11 -12.79
CA VAL A 298 5.81 19.41 -11.61
C VAL A 298 4.31 19.69 -11.46
N SER A 299 3.59 18.68 -11.03
CA SER A 299 2.15 18.75 -10.72
C SER A 299 1.90 18.23 -9.30
N PHE A 300 0.72 18.53 -8.75
CA PHE A 300 0.30 17.89 -7.50
C PHE A 300 -0.03 16.42 -7.76
N ALA A 301 0.50 15.53 -6.91
CA ALA A 301 0.13 14.12 -6.87
C ALA A 301 -1.05 13.87 -5.93
N VAL A 302 -1.24 14.76 -4.92
CA VAL A 302 -2.36 14.73 -3.99
C VAL A 302 -3.53 15.50 -4.62
N PRO A 303 -4.67 14.84 -4.92
CA PRO A 303 -5.86 15.51 -5.45
C PRO A 303 -6.31 16.68 -4.57
N PHE A 304 -6.87 17.73 -5.19
CA PHE A 304 -7.41 18.93 -4.52
C PHE A 304 -6.41 19.74 -3.67
N LEU A 305 -5.15 19.33 -3.49
CA LEU A 305 -4.19 20.04 -2.66
C LEU A 305 -3.89 21.45 -3.18
N GLY A 306 -3.86 21.64 -4.51
CA GLY A 306 -3.68 22.94 -5.13
C GLY A 306 -4.85 23.89 -4.87
N GLU A 307 -6.09 23.40 -5.00
CA GLU A 307 -7.33 24.13 -4.74
C GLU A 307 -7.45 24.47 -3.24
N TYR A 308 -7.15 23.51 -2.39
CA TYR A 308 -7.11 23.73 -0.94
C TYR A 308 -6.12 24.83 -0.54
N LEU A 309 -4.91 24.84 -1.13
CA LEU A 309 -3.92 25.89 -0.89
C LEU A 309 -4.37 27.26 -1.40
N MET A 310 -5.12 27.33 -2.51
CA MET A 310 -5.72 28.58 -2.98
C MET A 310 -6.74 29.13 -1.99
N ASN A 311 -7.54 28.28 -1.40
CA ASN A 311 -8.58 28.66 -0.43
C ASN A 311 -8.02 29.11 0.93
N LEU A 312 -6.75 28.81 1.22
CA LEU A 312 -6.05 29.23 2.44
C LEU A 312 -5.35 30.60 2.30
N GLN A 313 -5.20 31.11 1.08
CA GLN A 313 -4.57 32.42 0.80
C GLN A 313 -5.60 33.56 0.81
#